data_67c422fd94c6af4ac1d15a5c3e54302e
#
_entry.id   67c422fd94c6af4ac1d15a5c3e54302e
#
_cell.length_a   1.000
_cell.length_b   1.000
_cell.length_c   1.000
_cell.angle_alpha   90.00
_cell.angle_beta   90.00
_cell.angle_gamma   90.00
#
_symmetry.space_group_name_H-M   'P 1'
#
loop_
_entity.id
_entity.type
_entity.pdbx_description
1 polymer ?
#
loop_
_entity_poly.entity_id
_entity_poly.type
_entity_poly.pdbx_seq_one_letter_code
_entity_poly.pdbx_strand_id
1 'polypeptide(L)'
;MKIALIGATGFVGTAVLAELLQRDHLVTALVRNPAKLAPRPMLVAQALDATDADAVAAAVRGHDAVISAFNPGWDVPDLYAQFMKGSAAIDAGVEKSGVKRLLVVGGAGSLFVAPGVQMVDTPEFANHVPPNIIPGAKAARDALTALRGNTALDWTFLSPPALLAPGERTGKYRIGGEDLLMAGPAPAGISVADMAVAIVDEIEKPKHLKARFTVATA
;
A
#
# COMPACT_ATOMS: atom_id res chain seq x y z
N MET A 1 9.95 -16.40 0.70
CA MET A 1 8.66 -16.34 1.42
C MET A 1 7.53 -16.56 0.42
N LYS A 2 6.35 -16.94 0.89
CA LYS A 2 5.11 -17.01 0.11
C LYS A 2 4.27 -15.76 0.40
N ILE A 3 4.15 -14.87 -0.56
CA ILE A 3 3.54 -13.56 -0.40
C ILE A 3 2.24 -13.46 -1.20
N ALA A 4 1.15 -13.01 -0.57
CA ALA A 4 -0.06 -12.61 -1.27
C ALA A 4 0.01 -11.09 -1.56
N LEU A 5 -0.10 -10.70 -2.83
CA LEU A 5 -0.08 -9.31 -3.27
C LEU A 5 -1.43 -8.91 -3.84
N ILE A 6 -2.19 -8.11 -3.12
CA ILE A 6 -3.45 -7.53 -3.57
C ILE A 6 -3.16 -6.28 -4.39
N GLY A 7 -3.78 -6.15 -5.57
CA GLY A 7 -3.60 -4.99 -6.44
C GLY A 7 -2.34 -5.02 -7.32
N ALA A 8 -1.81 -6.21 -7.62
CA ALA A 8 -0.56 -6.43 -8.36
C ALA A 8 -0.48 -5.80 -9.77
N THR A 9 -1.61 -5.38 -10.34
CA THR A 9 -1.67 -4.74 -11.67
C THR A 9 -1.77 -3.21 -11.60
N GLY A 10 -1.81 -2.63 -10.40
CA GLY A 10 -1.79 -1.19 -10.19
C GLY A 10 -0.38 -0.59 -10.29
N PHE A 11 -0.28 0.75 -10.26
CA PHE A 11 0.98 1.48 -10.37
C PHE A 11 2.04 1.01 -9.36
N VAL A 12 1.68 0.98 -8.07
CA VAL A 12 2.57 0.50 -7.01
C VAL A 12 2.69 -1.03 -7.05
N GLY A 13 1.56 -1.73 -7.20
CA GLY A 13 1.54 -3.20 -7.16
C GLY A 13 2.41 -3.85 -8.22
N THR A 14 2.51 -3.26 -9.42
CA THR A 14 3.39 -3.77 -10.49
C THR A 14 4.88 -3.67 -10.10
N ALA A 15 5.30 -2.58 -9.47
CA ALA A 15 6.67 -2.41 -9.00
C ALA A 15 6.98 -3.37 -7.84
N VAL A 16 6.04 -3.53 -6.89
CA VAL A 16 6.19 -4.49 -5.79
C VAL A 16 6.26 -5.92 -6.29
N LEU A 17 5.42 -6.30 -7.28
CA LEU A 17 5.47 -7.62 -7.91
C LEU A 17 6.85 -7.88 -8.54
N ALA A 18 7.37 -6.90 -9.27
CA ALA A 18 8.68 -7.03 -9.91
C ALA A 18 9.80 -7.24 -8.86
N GLU A 19 9.79 -6.46 -7.79
CA GLU A 19 10.79 -6.56 -6.70
C GLU A 19 10.70 -7.88 -5.96
N LEU A 20 9.47 -8.36 -5.63
CA LEU A 20 9.27 -9.67 -4.99
C LEU A 20 9.82 -10.82 -5.83
N LEU A 21 9.51 -10.83 -7.14
CA LEU A 21 10.00 -11.86 -8.04
C LEU A 21 11.52 -11.78 -8.25
N GLN A 22 12.09 -10.57 -8.29
CA GLN A 22 13.55 -10.37 -8.37
C GLN A 22 14.28 -10.92 -7.12
N ARG A 23 13.60 -10.98 -5.97
CA ARG A 23 14.13 -11.54 -4.72
C ARG A 23 13.69 -12.99 -4.47
N ASP A 24 13.25 -13.71 -5.50
CA ASP A 24 12.88 -15.12 -5.44
C ASP A 24 11.76 -15.45 -4.43
N HIS A 25 10.81 -14.52 -4.22
CA HIS A 25 9.60 -14.81 -3.48
C HIS A 25 8.57 -15.56 -4.32
N LEU A 26 7.83 -16.48 -3.71
CA LEU A 26 6.63 -17.08 -4.30
C LEU A 26 5.47 -16.08 -4.15
N VAL A 27 4.91 -15.61 -5.25
CA VAL A 27 3.88 -14.56 -5.23
C VAL A 27 2.56 -15.08 -5.74
N THR A 28 1.51 -14.93 -4.93
CA THR A 28 0.12 -15.02 -5.39
C THR A 28 -0.40 -13.59 -5.63
N ALA A 29 -0.50 -13.21 -6.89
CA ALA A 29 -1.03 -11.92 -7.31
C ALA A 29 -2.56 -11.97 -7.34
N LEU A 30 -3.18 -11.25 -6.41
CA LEU A 30 -4.63 -11.18 -6.22
C LEU A 30 -5.17 -9.93 -6.93
N VAL A 31 -5.87 -10.14 -8.04
CA VAL A 31 -6.29 -9.07 -8.95
C VAL A 31 -7.69 -9.32 -9.50
N ARG A 32 -8.41 -8.28 -9.93
CA ARG A 32 -9.74 -8.43 -10.56
C ARG A 32 -9.69 -9.20 -11.88
N ASN A 33 -8.63 -9.03 -12.65
CA ASN A 33 -8.44 -9.70 -13.94
C ASN A 33 -7.04 -10.31 -14.04
N PRO A 34 -6.89 -11.62 -13.75
CA PRO A 34 -5.61 -12.32 -13.81
C PRO A 34 -4.97 -12.37 -15.20
N ALA A 35 -5.77 -12.30 -16.28
CA ALA A 35 -5.26 -12.32 -17.65
C ALA A 35 -4.38 -11.11 -18.00
N LYS A 36 -4.38 -10.05 -17.18
CA LYS A 36 -3.46 -8.91 -17.33
C LYS A 36 -2.02 -9.22 -16.90
N LEU A 37 -1.79 -10.35 -16.23
CA LEU A 37 -0.47 -10.76 -15.78
C LEU A 37 0.06 -11.88 -16.68
N ALA A 38 1.20 -11.63 -17.31
CA ALA A 38 1.87 -12.67 -18.07
C ALA A 38 2.37 -13.79 -17.14
N PRO A 39 2.27 -15.06 -17.54
CA PRO A 39 2.83 -16.17 -16.78
C PRO A 39 4.33 -15.98 -16.53
N ARG A 40 4.76 -16.20 -15.28
CA ARG A 40 6.18 -16.13 -14.88
C ARG A 40 6.45 -17.22 -13.84
N PRO A 41 7.70 -17.71 -13.75
CA PRO A 41 8.12 -18.54 -12.63
C PRO A 41 7.80 -17.83 -11.29
N MET A 42 7.43 -18.61 -10.28
CA MET A 42 7.09 -18.15 -8.92
C MET A 42 5.90 -17.19 -8.81
N LEU A 43 5.12 -16.99 -9.88
CA LEU A 43 3.93 -16.17 -9.91
C LEU A 43 2.68 -17.01 -10.17
N VAL A 44 1.72 -16.93 -9.28
CA VAL A 44 0.35 -17.39 -9.49
C VAL A 44 -0.56 -16.18 -9.55
N ALA A 45 -1.31 -16.01 -10.63
CA ALA A 45 -2.33 -14.96 -10.75
C ALA A 45 -3.71 -15.53 -10.41
N GLN A 46 -4.42 -14.91 -9.49
CA GLN A 46 -5.74 -15.35 -9.02
C GLN A 46 -6.74 -14.21 -9.03
N ALA A 47 -7.96 -14.49 -9.47
CA ALA A 47 -9.05 -13.53 -9.40
C ALA A 47 -9.47 -13.30 -7.93
N LEU A 48 -9.64 -12.02 -7.56
CA LEU A 48 -10.12 -11.62 -6.24
C LEU A 48 -10.98 -10.36 -6.33
N ASP A 49 -12.13 -10.39 -5.69
CA ASP A 49 -12.84 -9.19 -5.23
C ASP A 49 -12.33 -8.83 -3.83
N ALA A 50 -11.53 -7.78 -3.73
CA ALA A 50 -10.96 -7.33 -2.47
C ALA A 50 -11.99 -6.70 -1.52
N THR A 51 -13.25 -6.55 -1.93
CA THR A 51 -14.36 -6.08 -1.07
C THR A 51 -15.12 -7.21 -0.39
N ASP A 52 -14.74 -8.47 -0.65
CA ASP A 52 -15.27 -9.68 -0.02
C ASP A 52 -14.23 -10.26 0.96
N ALA A 53 -14.49 -10.10 2.25
CA ALA A 53 -13.59 -10.55 3.32
C ALA A 53 -13.40 -12.07 3.33
N ASP A 54 -14.42 -12.84 2.97
CA ASP A 54 -14.33 -14.30 2.93
C ASP A 54 -13.49 -14.78 1.74
N ALA A 55 -13.65 -14.14 0.60
CA ALA A 55 -12.79 -14.37 -0.56
C ALA A 55 -11.32 -14.00 -0.27
N VAL A 56 -11.08 -12.86 0.40
CA VAL A 56 -9.73 -12.48 0.85
C VAL A 56 -9.17 -13.53 1.79
N ALA A 57 -9.92 -13.95 2.82
CA ALA A 57 -9.46 -14.94 3.79
C ALA A 57 -9.08 -16.27 3.13
N ALA A 58 -9.90 -16.74 2.19
CA ALA A 58 -9.61 -17.97 1.46
C ALA A 58 -8.35 -17.84 0.58
N ALA A 59 -8.20 -16.70 -0.11
CA ALA A 59 -7.09 -16.46 -1.04
C ALA A 59 -5.74 -16.30 -0.36
N VAL A 60 -5.70 -15.68 0.84
CA VAL A 60 -4.43 -15.39 1.54
C VAL A 60 -4.00 -16.48 2.53
N ARG A 61 -4.84 -17.45 2.80
CA ARG A 61 -4.54 -18.54 3.77
C ARG A 61 -3.26 -19.28 3.39
N GLY A 62 -2.39 -19.51 4.38
CA GLY A 62 -1.13 -20.24 4.21
C GLY A 62 -0.04 -19.42 3.49
N HIS A 63 -0.19 -18.11 3.39
CA HIS A 63 0.89 -17.20 3.02
C HIS A 63 1.64 -16.72 4.27
N ASP A 64 2.90 -16.36 4.09
CA ASP A 64 3.74 -15.81 5.17
C ASP A 64 3.37 -14.36 5.49
N ALA A 65 2.98 -13.60 4.45
CA ALA A 65 2.56 -12.21 4.56
C ALA A 65 1.62 -11.80 3.43
N VAL A 66 0.85 -10.74 3.68
CA VAL A 66 -0.01 -10.07 2.71
C VAL A 66 0.50 -8.65 2.49
N ILE A 67 0.63 -8.25 1.23
CA ILE A 67 0.86 -6.85 0.84
C ILE A 67 -0.40 -6.37 0.14
N SER A 68 -0.97 -5.28 0.62
CA SER A 68 -2.11 -4.61 0.01
C SER A 68 -1.67 -3.31 -0.67
N ALA A 69 -1.64 -3.32 -2.00
CA ALA A 69 -1.60 -2.14 -2.85
C ALA A 69 -3.00 -1.87 -3.45
N PHE A 70 -4.03 -2.09 -2.66
CA PHE A 70 -5.41 -1.95 -3.07
C PHE A 70 -5.76 -0.49 -3.36
N ASN A 71 -6.43 -0.30 -4.50
CA ASN A 71 -7.13 0.92 -4.86
C ASN A 71 -8.32 0.52 -5.74
N PRO A 72 -9.55 0.97 -5.48
CA PRO A 72 -10.71 0.60 -6.29
C PRO A 72 -10.64 1.15 -7.71
N GLY A 73 -9.85 2.18 -7.95
CA GLY A 73 -9.72 2.97 -9.16
C GLY A 73 -10.06 4.44 -8.88
N TRP A 74 -9.49 5.36 -9.65
CA TRP A 74 -9.68 6.81 -9.43
C TRP A 74 -10.98 7.36 -10.01
N ASP A 75 -11.58 6.64 -10.96
CA ASP A 75 -12.77 7.04 -11.70
C ASP A 75 -14.03 6.27 -11.28
N VAL A 76 -13.97 5.57 -10.11
CA VAL A 76 -15.14 4.85 -9.61
C VAL A 76 -16.10 5.78 -8.88
N PRO A 77 -17.42 5.56 -9.01
CA PRO A 77 -18.40 6.27 -8.18
C PRO A 77 -18.14 6.00 -6.70
N ASP A 78 -18.39 6.98 -5.84
CA ASP A 78 -18.20 6.84 -4.39
C ASP A 78 -16.82 6.28 -4.01
N LEU A 79 -15.75 6.84 -4.59
CA LEU A 79 -14.38 6.41 -4.35
C LEU A 79 -14.06 6.23 -2.86
N TYR A 80 -14.50 7.16 -2.01
CA TYR A 80 -14.28 7.07 -0.57
C TYR A 80 -14.91 5.80 0.02
N ALA A 81 -16.19 5.57 -0.23
CA ALA A 81 -16.90 4.43 0.32
C ALA A 81 -16.35 3.09 -0.19
N GLN A 82 -16.02 3.02 -1.49
CA GLN A 82 -15.43 1.81 -2.07
C GLN A 82 -14.03 1.53 -1.53
N PHE A 83 -13.22 2.56 -1.31
CA PHE A 83 -11.90 2.41 -0.70
C PHE A 83 -12.01 1.89 0.73
N MET A 84 -12.86 2.50 1.55
CA MET A 84 -13.08 2.08 2.95
C MET A 84 -13.64 0.65 3.03
N LYS A 85 -14.60 0.31 2.16
CA LYS A 85 -15.15 -1.06 2.09
C LYS A 85 -14.06 -2.10 1.79
N GLY A 86 -13.24 -1.83 0.76
CA GLY A 86 -12.18 -2.76 0.39
C GLY A 86 -11.10 -2.87 1.46
N SER A 87 -10.67 -1.76 2.07
CA SER A 87 -9.71 -1.76 3.17
C SER A 87 -10.21 -2.57 4.37
N ALA A 88 -11.44 -2.34 4.81
CA ALA A 88 -12.03 -3.09 5.91
C ALA A 88 -12.18 -4.60 5.60
N ALA A 89 -12.55 -4.94 4.36
CA ALA A 89 -12.67 -6.34 3.93
C ALA A 89 -11.30 -7.04 3.87
N ILE A 90 -10.25 -6.33 3.43
CA ILE A 90 -8.89 -6.86 3.43
C ILE A 90 -8.42 -7.12 4.85
N ASP A 91 -8.55 -6.15 5.77
CA ASP A 91 -8.14 -6.30 7.16
C ASP A 91 -8.85 -7.48 7.83
N ALA A 92 -10.18 -7.55 7.72
CA ALA A 92 -10.98 -8.63 8.28
C ALA A 92 -10.66 -9.99 7.64
N GLY A 93 -10.45 -10.02 6.32
CA GLY A 93 -10.11 -11.24 5.59
C GLY A 93 -8.74 -11.79 5.97
N VAL A 94 -7.73 -10.92 6.09
CA VAL A 94 -6.38 -11.32 6.55
C VAL A 94 -6.44 -11.86 7.98
N GLU A 95 -7.14 -11.18 8.89
CA GLU A 95 -7.34 -11.64 10.25
C GLU A 95 -8.02 -13.02 10.30
N LYS A 96 -9.12 -13.20 9.55
CA LYS A 96 -9.86 -14.47 9.44
C LYS A 96 -9.03 -15.61 8.86
N SER A 97 -8.07 -15.30 7.98
CA SER A 97 -7.21 -16.31 7.34
C SER A 97 -6.21 -16.96 8.31
N GLY A 98 -5.89 -16.30 9.43
CA GLY A 98 -4.84 -16.66 10.36
C GLY A 98 -3.45 -16.09 10.00
N VAL A 99 -3.28 -15.46 8.84
CA VAL A 99 -2.05 -14.73 8.50
C VAL A 99 -1.94 -13.50 9.40
N LYS A 100 -0.79 -13.29 10.02
CA LYS A 100 -0.57 -12.17 10.95
C LYS A 100 0.02 -10.94 10.28
N ARG A 101 0.92 -11.14 9.32
CA ARG A 101 1.69 -10.08 8.70
C ARG A 101 0.92 -9.41 7.55
N LEU A 102 0.57 -8.14 7.72
CA LEU A 102 -0.09 -7.31 6.71
C LEU A 102 0.70 -6.02 6.50
N LEU A 103 1.12 -5.74 5.26
CA LEU A 103 1.63 -4.43 4.87
C LEU A 103 0.62 -3.74 3.95
N VAL A 104 0.19 -2.55 4.32
CA VAL A 104 -0.76 -1.74 3.54
C VAL A 104 -0.02 -0.55 2.93
N VAL A 105 -0.16 -0.38 1.63
CA VAL A 105 0.27 0.84 0.94
C VAL A 105 -0.88 1.83 0.97
N GLY A 106 -0.66 2.93 1.65
CA GLY A 106 -1.65 4.00 1.81
C GLY A 106 -1.45 5.17 0.88
N GLY A 107 -1.67 6.37 1.40
CA GLY A 107 -1.53 7.64 0.70
C GLY A 107 -0.71 8.67 1.49
N ALA A 108 -0.11 9.62 0.78
CA ALA A 108 0.64 10.73 1.36
C ALA A 108 -0.24 11.67 2.21
N GLY A 109 -1.53 11.74 1.90
CA GLY A 109 -2.46 12.68 2.53
C GLY A 109 -2.56 12.58 4.05
N SER A 110 -2.20 11.43 4.63
CA SER A 110 -2.19 11.23 6.09
C SER A 110 -0.89 11.70 6.78
N LEU A 111 0.15 12.09 6.03
CA LEU A 111 1.40 12.60 6.60
C LEU A 111 1.18 13.98 7.21
N PHE A 112 1.83 14.23 8.35
CA PHE A 112 1.76 15.54 9.00
C PHE A 112 2.69 16.54 8.32
N VAL A 113 2.17 17.73 8.05
CA VAL A 113 2.90 18.89 7.51
C VAL A 113 3.20 19.92 8.60
N ALA A 114 2.49 19.85 9.71
CA ALA A 114 2.70 20.61 10.95
C ALA A 114 2.09 19.83 12.12
N PRO A 115 2.38 20.15 13.38
CA PRO A 115 1.80 19.49 14.53
C PRO A 115 0.26 19.43 14.46
N GLY A 116 -0.27 18.20 14.36
CA GLY A 116 -1.72 17.94 14.29
C GLY A 116 -2.38 18.24 12.93
N VAL A 117 -1.64 18.71 11.92
CA VAL A 117 -2.16 19.06 10.59
C VAL A 117 -1.72 18.02 9.57
N GLN A 118 -2.66 17.27 9.04
CA GLN A 118 -2.39 16.30 7.97
C GLN A 118 -2.46 16.98 6.60
N MET A 119 -1.63 16.50 5.67
CA MET A 119 -1.51 17.09 4.33
C MET A 119 -2.87 17.18 3.60
N VAL A 120 -3.72 16.15 3.73
CA VAL A 120 -5.04 16.09 3.07
C VAL A 120 -6.03 17.17 3.56
N ASP A 121 -5.76 17.78 4.72
CA ASP A 121 -6.62 18.79 5.33
C ASP A 121 -6.12 20.22 5.05
N THR A 122 -5.06 20.37 4.26
CA THR A 122 -4.51 21.69 3.91
C THR A 122 -5.16 22.28 2.65
N PRO A 123 -5.27 23.60 2.55
CA PRO A 123 -5.71 24.26 1.33
C PRO A 123 -4.80 23.94 0.12
N GLU A 124 -3.50 23.82 0.37
CA GLU A 124 -2.49 23.50 -0.66
C GLU A 124 -2.78 22.15 -1.29
N PHE A 125 -3.16 21.14 -0.50
CA PHE A 125 -3.55 19.84 -1.03
C PHE A 125 -4.78 19.96 -1.93
N ALA A 126 -5.81 20.67 -1.48
CA ALA A 126 -7.03 20.86 -2.25
C ALA A 126 -6.81 21.63 -3.56
N ASN A 127 -5.82 22.53 -3.59
CA ASN A 127 -5.51 23.36 -4.76
C ASN A 127 -4.64 22.63 -5.80
N HIS A 128 -3.83 21.63 -5.39
CA HIS A 128 -2.88 20.96 -6.27
C HIS A 128 -3.27 19.54 -6.66
N VAL A 129 -4.19 18.91 -5.90
CA VAL A 129 -4.64 17.53 -6.17
C VAL A 129 -5.97 17.56 -6.95
N PRO A 130 -6.09 16.79 -8.03
CA PRO A 130 -7.35 16.69 -8.77
C PRO A 130 -8.53 16.35 -7.85
N PRO A 131 -9.67 17.04 -7.98
CA PRO A 131 -10.81 16.87 -7.08
C PRO A 131 -11.33 15.43 -6.98
N ASN A 132 -11.25 14.65 -8.05
CA ASN A 132 -11.65 13.24 -8.06
C ASN A 132 -10.73 12.34 -7.23
N ILE A 133 -9.50 12.76 -6.92
CA ILE A 133 -8.55 12.00 -6.12
C ILE A 133 -8.72 12.27 -4.62
N ILE A 134 -9.18 13.46 -4.23
CA ILE A 134 -9.30 13.89 -2.83
C ILE A 134 -10.10 12.89 -1.97
N PRO A 135 -11.26 12.35 -2.40
CA PRO A 135 -11.99 11.36 -1.63
C PRO A 135 -11.17 10.10 -1.33
N GLY A 136 -10.38 9.63 -2.29
CA GLY A 136 -9.49 8.49 -2.10
C GLY A 136 -8.34 8.77 -1.13
N ALA A 137 -7.78 9.98 -1.16
CA ALA A 137 -6.73 10.39 -0.21
C ALA A 137 -7.27 10.46 1.23
N LYS A 138 -8.49 10.99 1.42
CA LYS A 138 -9.19 10.99 2.72
C LYS A 138 -9.49 9.57 3.18
N ALA A 139 -9.98 8.70 2.30
CA ALA A 139 -10.23 7.30 2.61
C ALA A 139 -8.95 6.56 3.03
N ALA A 140 -7.81 6.79 2.37
CA ALA A 140 -6.54 6.19 2.76
C ALA A 140 -6.08 6.65 4.16
N ARG A 141 -6.30 7.92 4.52
CA ARG A 141 -6.08 8.42 5.89
C ARG A 141 -6.97 7.72 6.91
N ASP A 142 -8.25 7.61 6.61
CA ASP A 142 -9.24 7.05 7.54
C ASP A 142 -9.07 5.52 7.67
N ALA A 143 -8.62 4.84 6.61
CA ALA A 143 -8.21 3.43 6.65
C ALA A 143 -7.01 3.22 7.58
N LEU A 144 -6.00 4.11 7.58
CA LEU A 144 -4.92 4.07 8.58
C LEU A 144 -5.46 4.25 9.99
N THR A 145 -6.38 5.18 10.20
CA THR A 145 -6.99 5.42 11.51
C THR A 145 -7.73 4.17 12.02
N ALA A 146 -8.48 3.50 11.15
CA ALA A 146 -9.14 2.24 11.47
C ALA A 146 -8.14 1.12 11.79
N LEU A 147 -7.09 0.97 10.94
CA LEU A 147 -6.06 -0.04 11.11
C LEU A 147 -5.28 0.11 12.44
N ARG A 148 -5.08 1.33 12.93
CA ARG A 148 -4.47 1.60 14.25
C ARG A 148 -5.23 0.96 15.40
N GLY A 149 -6.53 0.75 15.26
CA GLY A 149 -7.36 0.00 16.21
C GLY A 149 -7.20 -1.51 16.14
N ASN A 150 -6.58 -2.05 15.09
CA ASN A 150 -6.41 -3.50 14.92
C ASN A 150 -5.26 -4.02 15.78
N THR A 151 -5.61 -4.85 16.77
CA THR A 151 -4.64 -5.49 17.69
C THR A 151 -4.26 -6.92 17.26
N ALA A 152 -5.01 -7.52 16.34
CA ALA A 152 -4.87 -8.92 15.95
C ALA A 152 -3.79 -9.15 14.89
N LEU A 153 -3.52 -8.13 14.05
CA LEU A 153 -2.54 -8.19 12.98
C LEU A 153 -1.21 -7.53 13.38
N ASP A 154 -0.14 -8.06 12.82
CA ASP A 154 1.19 -7.42 12.79
C ASP A 154 1.25 -6.54 11.54
N TRP A 155 0.43 -5.48 11.55
CA TRP A 155 0.30 -4.59 10.43
C TRP A 155 1.45 -3.58 10.34
N THR A 156 1.74 -3.14 9.12
CA THR A 156 2.55 -1.98 8.81
C THR A 156 1.82 -1.16 7.76
N PHE A 157 1.87 0.17 7.87
CA PHE A 157 1.28 1.06 6.87
C PHE A 157 2.36 1.93 6.26
N LEU A 158 2.60 1.80 4.95
CA LEU A 158 3.51 2.67 4.23
C LEU A 158 2.71 3.81 3.59
N SER A 159 2.97 5.04 4.05
CA SER A 159 2.51 6.25 3.36
C SER A 159 3.56 6.63 2.32
N PRO A 160 3.24 6.63 1.01
CA PRO A 160 4.17 7.14 0.02
C PRO A 160 4.50 8.63 0.30
N PRO A 161 5.62 9.16 -0.20
CA PRO A 161 5.89 10.59 -0.13
C PRO A 161 4.91 11.37 -1.03
N ALA A 162 4.89 12.68 -0.90
CA ALA A 162 4.03 13.53 -1.73
C ALA A 162 4.29 13.37 -3.24
N LEU A 163 5.54 13.12 -3.61
CA LEU A 163 5.95 12.94 -5.01
C LEU A 163 6.38 11.50 -5.26
N LEU A 164 5.47 10.71 -5.81
CA LEU A 164 5.72 9.33 -6.23
C LEU A 164 5.60 9.25 -7.75
N ALA A 165 6.68 8.83 -8.42
CA ALA A 165 6.74 8.81 -9.88
C ALA A 165 7.42 7.52 -10.39
N PRO A 166 7.26 7.16 -11.67
CA PRO A 166 8.14 6.21 -12.33
C PRO A 166 9.60 6.66 -12.21
N GLY A 167 10.53 5.71 -12.10
CA GLY A 167 11.96 6.01 -12.02
C GLY A 167 12.78 4.75 -11.81
N GLU A 168 14.09 4.92 -11.79
CA GLU A 168 15.05 3.83 -11.64
C GLU A 168 14.98 3.20 -10.25
N ARG A 169 15.32 1.90 -10.20
CA ARG A 169 15.56 1.16 -8.97
C ARG A 169 17.02 1.35 -8.55
N THR A 170 17.25 2.27 -7.66
CA THR A 170 18.60 2.53 -7.10
C THR A 170 18.89 1.68 -5.86
N GLY A 171 17.84 1.25 -5.16
CA GLY A 171 17.92 0.55 -3.89
C GLY A 171 18.31 1.47 -2.73
N LYS A 172 18.30 2.78 -2.92
CA LYS A 172 18.67 3.79 -1.92
C LYS A 172 17.47 4.65 -1.56
N TYR A 173 17.15 4.67 -0.28
CA TYR A 173 16.05 5.48 0.25
C TYR A 173 16.32 5.82 1.72
N ARG A 174 15.71 6.88 2.20
CA ARG A 174 15.64 7.22 3.62
C ARG A 174 14.24 6.99 4.16
N ILE A 175 14.17 6.67 5.44
CA ILE A 175 12.92 6.37 6.14
C ILE A 175 12.51 7.57 6.99
N GLY A 176 11.20 7.85 7.03
CA GLY A 176 10.56 8.74 7.98
C GLY A 176 9.39 8.06 8.69
N GLY A 177 8.85 8.74 9.69
CA GLY A 177 7.71 8.26 10.48
C GLY A 177 6.38 8.89 10.06
N GLU A 178 5.85 9.73 10.94
CA GLU A 178 4.53 10.36 10.79
C GLU A 178 4.54 11.62 9.92
N ASP A 179 5.69 12.27 9.75
CA ASP A 179 5.80 13.55 9.11
C ASP A 179 6.13 13.43 7.62
N LEU A 180 5.68 14.42 6.85
CA LEU A 180 6.04 14.58 5.46
C LEU A 180 7.55 14.81 5.33
N LEU A 181 8.22 13.97 4.55
CA LEU A 181 9.65 14.16 4.27
C LEU A 181 9.85 15.29 3.27
N MET A 182 10.84 16.14 3.57
CA MET A 182 11.18 17.30 2.75
C MET A 182 12.54 17.14 2.06
N ALA A 183 12.67 17.73 0.88
CA ALA A 183 13.92 17.91 0.15
C ALA A 183 14.19 19.41 0.04
N GLY A 184 14.88 19.98 1.01
CA GLY A 184 14.96 21.44 1.17
C GLY A 184 13.59 22.04 1.45
N PRO A 185 13.14 23.08 0.72
CA PRO A 185 11.84 23.72 0.91
C PRO A 185 10.67 22.96 0.27
N ALA A 186 10.93 21.96 -0.58
CA ALA A 186 9.92 21.20 -1.30
C ALA A 186 9.66 19.83 -0.67
N PRO A 187 8.46 19.25 -0.85
CA PRO A 187 8.21 17.86 -0.49
C PRO A 187 9.17 16.92 -1.22
N ALA A 188 9.67 15.93 -0.47
CA ALA A 188 10.52 14.91 -1.06
C ALA A 188 9.72 13.93 -1.92
N GLY A 189 10.42 13.29 -2.85
CA GLY A 189 9.89 12.26 -3.74
C GLY A 189 10.67 10.95 -3.65
N ILE A 190 10.16 9.94 -4.36
CA ILE A 190 10.83 8.67 -4.57
C ILE A 190 10.35 8.03 -5.88
N SER A 191 11.19 7.19 -6.50
CA SER A 191 10.72 6.33 -7.57
C SER A 191 9.82 5.23 -7.02
N VAL A 192 8.79 4.83 -7.78
CA VAL A 192 7.96 3.68 -7.38
C VAL A 192 8.77 2.40 -7.25
N ALA A 193 9.87 2.28 -7.97
CA ALA A 193 10.79 1.15 -7.90
C ALA A 193 11.54 1.12 -6.56
N ASP A 194 12.07 2.25 -6.06
CA ASP A 194 12.73 2.29 -4.75
C ASP A 194 11.73 2.19 -3.59
N MET A 195 10.50 2.70 -3.77
CA MET A 195 9.45 2.46 -2.78
C MET A 195 9.10 0.96 -2.70
N ALA A 196 9.11 0.24 -3.82
CA ALA A 196 8.93 -1.21 -3.82
C ALA A 196 10.06 -1.94 -3.08
N VAL A 197 11.31 -1.48 -3.24
CA VAL A 197 12.45 -1.98 -2.43
C VAL A 197 12.15 -1.82 -0.94
N ALA A 198 11.73 -0.64 -0.50
CA ALA A 198 11.41 -0.37 0.90
C ALA A 198 10.26 -1.25 1.44
N ILE A 199 9.24 -1.51 0.61
CA ILE A 199 8.13 -2.41 0.95
C ILE A 199 8.64 -3.84 1.18
N VAL A 200 9.47 -4.35 0.27
CA VAL A 200 9.97 -5.72 0.38
C VAL A 200 10.98 -5.86 1.51
N ASP A 201 11.84 -4.85 1.73
CA ASP A 201 12.75 -4.80 2.89
C ASP A 201 11.96 -4.88 4.22
N GLU A 202 10.84 -4.18 4.34
CA GLU A 202 9.98 -4.19 5.53
C GLU A 202 9.25 -5.53 5.70
N ILE A 203 8.93 -6.24 4.61
CA ILE A 203 8.36 -7.58 4.68
C ILE A 203 9.41 -8.60 5.13
N GLU A 204 10.62 -8.54 4.59
CA GLU A 204 11.72 -9.46 4.92
C GLU A 204 12.29 -9.23 6.32
N LYS A 205 12.37 -7.97 6.74
CA LYS A 205 12.95 -7.53 8.01
C LYS A 205 12.06 -6.47 8.68
N PRO A 206 10.95 -6.87 9.30
CA PRO A 206 9.99 -5.95 9.89
C PRO A 206 10.62 -5.04 10.95
N LYS A 207 10.44 -3.73 10.80
CA LYS A 207 10.89 -2.70 11.74
C LYS A 207 9.73 -1.81 12.22
N HIS A 208 8.62 -1.82 11.51
CA HIS A 208 7.48 -0.92 11.75
C HIS A 208 6.20 -1.71 12.02
N LEU A 209 6.26 -2.71 12.93
CA LEU A 209 5.07 -3.46 13.34
C LEU A 209 4.12 -2.56 14.13
N LYS A 210 2.84 -2.61 13.77
CA LYS A 210 1.76 -1.76 14.33
C LYS A 210 2.07 -0.27 14.23
N ALA A 211 2.76 0.10 13.15
CA ALA A 211 3.19 1.46 12.90
C ALA A 211 3.06 1.87 11.44
N ARG A 212 3.02 3.18 11.22
CA ARG A 212 3.18 3.79 9.91
C ARG A 212 4.65 4.20 9.72
N PHE A 213 5.12 4.12 8.49
CA PHE A 213 6.36 4.77 8.05
C PHE A 213 6.17 5.39 6.67
N THR A 214 7.09 6.24 6.28
CA THR A 214 7.19 6.83 4.95
C THR A 214 8.63 6.74 4.44
N VAL A 215 8.81 6.95 3.16
CA VAL A 215 10.13 6.88 2.50
C VAL A 215 10.32 8.02 1.51
N ALA A 216 11.57 8.37 1.27
CA ALA A 216 11.97 9.30 0.23
C ALA A 216 13.33 8.91 -0.33
N THR A 217 13.71 9.47 -1.47
CA THR A 217 15.07 9.36 -2.02
C THR A 217 16.10 9.75 -0.95
N ALA A 218 17.22 9.00 -0.90
CA ALA A 218 18.31 9.21 0.05
C ALA A 218 19.03 10.56 -0.18
#